data_c413359cd88a5f4bfa4680d2d600e12c
#
_entry.id   c413359cd88a5f4bfa4680d2d600e12c
#
_cell.length_a   1.000
_cell.length_b   1.000
_cell.length_c   1.000
_cell.angle_alpha   90.00
_cell.angle_beta   90.00
_cell.angle_gamma   90.00
#
_symmetry.space_group_name_H-M   'P 1'
#
loop_
_entity.id
_entity.type
_entity.pdbx_description
1 polymer ?
#
loop_
_entity_poly.entity_id
_entity_poly.type
_entity_poly.pdbx_seq_one_letter_code
_entity_poly.pdbx_strand_id
1 'polypeptide(L)'
;MPGKTILVTGATGAQGGSVASHLLAGGRHGVRCLTRKPQSERAAALRRAGADVVQGDLEDIDSLKAAVKGCHGVFGVTNYWEHYGREYPQGKNLVDAVAASGIEHFVLSTLPNVKKVTRGALDVPHFDAKARLEEYSRGLGLPATYVHVAFYCENFLTFFPPRRLEDGSFVFAFPQGDTPLAVVAVEDIGGVVAALFDRAREYQDRTVGIVGDDQPCDTYAATMSRITGRHIAYQHVPREAFAALGFPGAEDLANMFDFNRRFIPSRRTDLGESRMLYPGIRGFDAWLTANELRFRSVLSANAGAGTA
;
A
#
# COMPACT_ATOMS: atom_id res chain seq x y z
N MET A 1 6.11 -12.83 29.61
CA MET A 1 6.95 -11.65 29.29
C MET A 1 6.25 -10.94 28.15
N PRO A 2 6.08 -9.61 28.17
CA PRO A 2 5.60 -8.94 26.98
C PRO A 2 6.59 -9.25 25.84
N GLY A 3 6.07 -9.72 24.72
CA GLY A 3 6.86 -10.03 23.53
C GLY A 3 7.56 -8.77 23.01
N LYS A 4 8.44 -8.93 22.02
CA LYS A 4 9.13 -7.83 21.34
C LYS A 4 8.14 -6.77 20.87
N THR A 5 8.35 -5.50 21.22
CA THR A 5 7.46 -4.40 20.80
C THR A 5 7.79 -3.93 19.40
N ILE A 6 6.78 -3.80 18.56
CA ILE A 6 6.88 -3.28 17.19
C ILE A 6 6.19 -1.91 17.14
N LEU A 7 6.92 -0.87 16.71
CA LEU A 7 6.34 0.43 16.38
C LEU A 7 5.72 0.38 14.97
N VAL A 8 4.50 0.89 14.84
CA VAL A 8 3.80 1.01 13.55
C VAL A 8 3.54 2.47 13.26
N THR A 9 4.14 3.02 12.20
CA THR A 9 3.79 4.35 11.68
C THR A 9 2.57 4.24 10.76
N GLY A 10 1.86 5.35 10.55
CA GLY A 10 0.64 5.31 9.73
C GLY A 10 -0.44 4.37 10.26
N ALA A 11 -0.45 4.05 11.56
CA ALA A 11 -1.32 3.05 12.18
C ALA A 11 -2.82 3.34 12.06
N THR A 12 -3.21 4.58 11.83
CA THR A 12 -4.61 4.98 11.56
C THR A 12 -4.96 5.02 10.06
N GLY A 13 -4.01 4.69 9.19
CA GLY A 13 -4.16 4.62 7.74
C GLY A 13 -4.34 3.20 7.21
N ALA A 14 -4.25 3.04 5.88
CA ALA A 14 -4.46 1.78 5.18
C ALA A 14 -3.43 0.70 5.59
N GLN A 15 -2.17 0.85 5.17
CA GLN A 15 -1.14 -0.15 5.45
C GLN A 15 -0.86 -0.32 6.94
N GLY A 16 -0.56 0.78 7.63
CA GLY A 16 -0.23 0.74 9.06
C GLY A 16 -1.37 0.19 9.93
N GLY A 17 -2.63 0.50 9.57
CA GLY A 17 -3.81 -0.05 10.25
C GLY A 17 -3.91 -1.57 10.08
N SER A 18 -3.68 -2.07 8.87
CA SER A 18 -3.63 -3.51 8.60
C SER A 18 -2.51 -4.19 9.39
N VAL A 19 -1.30 -3.61 9.38
CA VAL A 19 -0.14 -4.14 10.13
C VAL A 19 -0.44 -4.18 11.63
N ALA A 20 -0.94 -3.09 12.21
CA ALA A 20 -1.28 -3.04 13.62
C ALA A 20 -2.32 -4.11 13.99
N SER A 21 -3.36 -4.27 13.18
CA SER A 21 -4.42 -5.27 13.41
C SER A 21 -3.89 -6.70 13.40
N HIS A 22 -3.05 -7.06 12.42
CA HIS A 22 -2.47 -8.41 12.35
C HIS A 22 -1.47 -8.71 13.47
N LEU A 23 -0.63 -7.74 13.84
CA LEU A 23 0.30 -7.90 14.97
C LEU A 23 -0.45 -8.09 16.30
N LEU A 24 -1.52 -7.30 16.52
CA LEU A 24 -2.37 -7.41 17.72
C LEU A 24 -3.11 -8.76 17.76
N ALA A 25 -3.74 -9.17 16.65
CA ALA A 25 -4.43 -10.44 16.55
C ALA A 25 -3.50 -11.64 16.74
N GLY A 26 -2.25 -11.54 16.27
CA GLY A 26 -1.23 -12.57 16.43
C GLY A 26 -0.75 -12.76 17.87
N GLY A 27 -0.86 -11.74 18.72
CA GLY A 27 -0.52 -11.78 20.15
C GLY A 27 0.96 -12.06 20.49
N ARG A 28 1.83 -12.16 19.49
CA ARG A 28 3.26 -12.47 19.68
C ARG A 28 4.11 -11.24 19.98
N HIS A 29 3.63 -10.07 19.60
CA HIS A 29 4.34 -8.80 19.71
C HIS A 29 3.53 -7.79 20.51
N GLY A 30 4.19 -6.97 21.32
CA GLY A 30 3.62 -5.71 21.77
C GLY A 30 3.51 -4.76 20.58
N VAL A 31 2.42 -3.99 20.47
CA VAL A 31 2.21 -3.07 19.33
C VAL A 31 2.13 -1.65 19.82
N ARG A 32 3.06 -0.81 19.40
CA ARG A 32 3.02 0.63 19.58
C ARG A 32 2.59 1.31 18.29
N CYS A 33 1.56 2.15 18.36
CA CYS A 33 0.99 2.84 17.20
C CYS A 33 1.28 4.33 17.26
N LEU A 34 2.02 4.84 16.26
CA LEU A 34 2.30 6.27 16.13
C LEU A 34 1.15 6.99 15.42
N THR A 35 0.68 8.10 15.97
CA THR A 35 -0.33 8.96 15.31
C THR A 35 -0.14 10.42 15.70
N ARG A 36 -0.44 11.33 14.76
CA ARG A 36 -0.51 12.79 15.05
C ARG A 36 -1.74 13.16 15.90
N LYS A 37 -2.80 12.30 15.84
CA LYS A 37 -4.10 12.57 16.47
C LYS A 37 -4.46 11.45 17.46
N PRO A 38 -3.82 11.39 18.65
CA PRO A 38 -4.04 10.29 19.60
C PRO A 38 -5.47 10.27 20.19
N GLN A 39 -6.21 11.35 20.07
CA GLN A 39 -7.62 11.43 20.55
C GLN A 39 -8.65 11.06 19.47
N SER A 40 -8.23 10.69 18.26
CA SER A 40 -9.15 10.29 17.19
C SER A 40 -9.84 8.96 17.50
N GLU A 41 -11.04 8.73 16.92
CA GLU A 41 -11.77 7.47 17.08
C GLU A 41 -10.96 6.26 16.60
N ARG A 42 -10.19 6.42 15.52
CA ARG A 42 -9.27 5.36 15.03
C ARG A 42 -8.19 5.04 16.06
N ALA A 43 -7.62 6.04 16.72
CA ALA A 43 -6.63 5.84 17.78
C ALA A 43 -7.27 5.18 19.01
N ALA A 44 -8.49 5.55 19.37
CA ALA A 44 -9.25 4.92 20.44
C ALA A 44 -9.54 3.44 20.13
N ALA A 45 -9.90 3.11 18.89
CA ALA A 45 -10.09 1.73 18.45
C ALA A 45 -8.80 0.89 18.60
N LEU A 46 -7.64 1.44 18.23
CA LEU A 46 -6.34 0.76 18.42
C LEU A 46 -6.04 0.50 19.90
N ARG A 47 -6.34 1.46 20.81
CA ARG A 47 -6.18 1.23 22.26
C ARG A 47 -7.11 0.13 22.76
N ARG A 48 -8.38 0.13 22.33
CA ARG A 48 -9.34 -0.93 22.71
C ARG A 48 -8.86 -2.31 22.24
N ALA A 49 -8.16 -2.37 21.09
CA ALA A 49 -7.56 -3.59 20.58
C ALA A 49 -6.25 -3.98 21.30
N GLY A 50 -5.76 -3.18 22.26
CA GLY A 50 -4.55 -3.48 23.05
C GLY A 50 -3.27 -2.81 22.59
N ALA A 51 -3.31 -1.86 21.66
CA ALA A 51 -2.12 -1.11 21.24
C ALA A 51 -1.72 -0.02 22.25
N ASP A 52 -0.41 0.18 22.43
CA ASP A 52 0.18 1.38 23.02
C ASP A 52 0.15 2.52 21.98
N VAL A 53 -0.75 3.49 22.14
CA VAL A 53 -0.89 4.59 21.18
C VAL A 53 -0.13 5.82 21.67
N VAL A 54 0.90 6.19 20.93
CA VAL A 54 1.76 7.34 21.21
C VAL A 54 1.56 8.47 20.20
N GLN A 55 1.74 9.70 20.65
CA GLN A 55 1.73 10.86 19.76
C GLN A 55 3.10 11.03 19.11
N GLY A 56 3.12 11.36 17.82
CA GLY A 56 4.31 11.76 17.09
C GLY A 56 4.01 12.11 15.65
N ASP A 57 4.96 12.79 15.03
CA ASP A 57 4.86 13.27 13.65
C ASP A 57 6.14 12.92 12.88
N LEU A 58 6.02 12.49 11.63
CA LEU A 58 7.16 12.24 10.75
C LEU A 58 7.99 13.49 10.47
N GLU A 59 7.45 14.68 10.74
CA GLU A 59 8.18 15.95 10.63
C GLU A 59 8.97 16.31 11.88
N ASP A 60 8.72 15.64 13.00
CA ASP A 60 9.36 15.85 14.29
C ASP A 60 10.21 14.64 14.66
N ILE A 61 11.51 14.73 14.36
CA ILE A 61 12.49 13.64 14.61
C ILE A 61 12.60 13.27 16.10
N ASP A 62 12.41 14.22 17.01
CA ASP A 62 12.51 13.95 18.44
C ASP A 62 11.31 13.17 18.94
N SER A 63 10.11 13.45 18.40
CA SER A 63 8.93 12.62 18.65
C SER A 63 9.10 11.19 18.11
N LEU A 64 9.78 11.02 16.96
CA LEU A 64 10.07 9.70 16.38
C LEU A 64 11.09 8.93 17.23
N LYS A 65 12.18 9.56 17.68
CA LYS A 65 13.16 8.95 18.59
C LYS A 65 12.51 8.50 19.90
N ALA A 66 11.62 9.32 20.46
CA ALA A 66 10.86 8.96 21.66
C ALA A 66 9.94 7.76 21.41
N ALA A 67 9.26 7.71 20.24
CA ALA A 67 8.36 6.62 19.89
C ALA A 67 9.10 5.29 19.64
N VAL A 68 10.28 5.32 19.00
CA VAL A 68 11.09 4.12 18.70
C VAL A 68 11.76 3.57 19.95
N LYS A 69 11.99 4.39 20.98
CA LYS A 69 12.69 3.98 22.20
C LYS A 69 12.04 2.76 22.85
N GLY A 70 12.84 1.71 23.06
CA GLY A 70 12.42 0.45 23.67
C GLY A 70 11.63 -0.47 22.71
N CYS A 71 11.50 -0.12 21.43
CA CYS A 71 10.99 -1.02 20.42
C CYS A 71 12.08 -1.97 19.92
N HIS A 72 11.66 -3.14 19.45
CA HIS A 72 12.54 -4.16 18.83
C HIS A 72 12.46 -4.11 17.31
N GLY A 73 11.32 -3.67 16.79
CA GLY A 73 11.12 -3.50 15.37
C GLY A 73 10.27 -2.27 15.05
N VAL A 74 10.32 -1.85 13.80
CA VAL A 74 9.53 -0.72 13.29
C VAL A 74 8.91 -1.11 11.94
N PHE A 75 7.61 -0.87 11.76
CA PHE A 75 6.99 -0.77 10.44
C PHE A 75 6.91 0.70 10.04
N GLY A 76 7.57 1.06 8.94
CA GLY A 76 7.61 2.41 8.40
C GLY A 76 6.78 2.54 7.13
N VAL A 77 5.89 3.52 7.09
CA VAL A 77 5.15 3.92 5.88
C VAL A 77 4.95 5.43 5.87
N THR A 78 5.08 6.03 4.69
CA THR A 78 4.84 7.44 4.41
C THR A 78 3.65 7.60 3.47
N ASN A 79 3.08 8.80 3.36
CA ASN A 79 1.92 9.08 2.50
C ASN A 79 2.22 10.23 1.53
N TYR A 80 2.56 9.89 0.29
CA TYR A 80 2.87 10.86 -0.76
C TYR A 80 1.69 11.81 -1.05
N TRP A 81 0.49 11.25 -1.18
CA TRP A 81 -0.71 11.99 -1.60
C TRP A 81 -1.22 13.01 -0.58
N GLU A 82 -0.85 12.86 0.69
CA GLU A 82 -1.17 13.83 1.74
C GLU A 82 -0.17 15.01 1.76
N HIS A 83 1.09 14.75 1.40
CA HIS A 83 2.18 15.70 1.61
C HIS A 83 3.06 15.98 0.39
N TYR A 84 2.79 15.35 -0.76
CA TYR A 84 3.57 15.48 -2.01
C TYR A 84 5.09 15.56 -1.77
N GLY A 85 5.76 16.63 -2.12
CA GLY A 85 7.22 16.79 -2.00
C GLY A 85 7.82 16.64 -0.60
N ARG A 86 7.02 16.49 0.46
CA ARG A 86 7.47 16.31 1.85
C ARG A 86 7.67 14.85 2.24
N GLU A 87 7.25 13.90 1.43
CA GLU A 87 7.35 12.46 1.77
C GLU A 87 8.79 12.01 2.03
N TYR A 88 9.75 12.43 1.18
CA TYR A 88 11.15 12.05 1.37
C TYR A 88 11.75 12.63 2.67
N PRO A 89 11.63 13.93 2.99
CA PRO A 89 12.05 14.45 4.30
C PRO A 89 11.42 13.73 5.49
N GLN A 90 10.11 13.46 5.44
CA GLN A 90 9.40 12.73 6.50
C GLN A 90 9.94 11.30 6.67
N GLY A 91 10.09 10.57 5.57
CA GLY A 91 10.65 9.22 5.59
C GLY A 91 12.10 9.20 6.07
N LYS A 92 12.90 10.21 5.68
CA LYS A 92 14.28 10.35 6.12
C LYS A 92 14.36 10.54 7.64
N ASN A 93 13.53 11.38 8.23
CA ASN A 93 13.46 11.54 9.69
C ASN A 93 13.16 10.20 10.39
N LEU A 94 12.24 9.40 9.83
CA LEU A 94 11.95 8.06 10.37
C LEU A 94 13.16 7.14 10.28
N VAL A 95 13.83 7.09 9.14
CA VAL A 95 15.04 6.28 8.93
C VAL A 95 16.15 6.69 9.89
N ASP A 96 16.35 8.00 10.10
CA ASP A 96 17.36 8.54 11.04
C ASP A 96 17.04 8.18 12.50
N ALA A 97 15.76 8.26 12.90
CA ALA A 97 15.32 7.85 14.23
C ALA A 97 15.52 6.35 14.46
N VAL A 98 15.26 5.53 13.46
CA VAL A 98 15.50 4.09 13.45
C VAL A 98 17.00 3.80 13.55
N ALA A 99 17.83 4.47 12.76
CA ALA A 99 19.28 4.30 12.77
C ALA A 99 19.90 4.59 14.16
N ALA A 100 19.35 5.56 14.87
CA ALA A 100 19.82 5.94 16.21
C ALA A 100 19.31 5.01 17.33
N SER A 101 18.43 4.07 17.06
CA SER A 101 17.71 3.32 18.10
C SER A 101 18.26 1.92 18.40
N GLY A 102 19.01 1.33 17.47
CA GLY A 102 19.53 -0.04 17.60
C GLY A 102 18.45 -1.12 17.53
N ILE A 103 17.34 -0.89 16.77
CA ILE A 103 16.29 -1.90 16.56
C ILE A 103 16.84 -3.15 15.88
N GLU A 104 16.14 -4.28 16.06
CA GLU A 104 16.54 -5.57 15.49
C GLU A 104 16.02 -5.76 14.05
N HIS A 105 14.91 -5.11 13.69
CA HIS A 105 14.31 -5.26 12.37
C HIS A 105 13.46 -4.04 11.97
N PHE A 106 13.72 -3.50 10.79
CA PHE A 106 12.96 -2.42 10.18
C PHE A 106 12.23 -2.93 8.92
N VAL A 107 10.92 -2.93 8.91
CA VAL A 107 10.12 -3.19 7.69
C VAL A 107 9.67 -1.85 7.12
N LEU A 108 10.20 -1.46 5.97
CA LEU A 108 9.92 -0.16 5.35
C LEU A 108 9.11 -0.35 4.07
N SER A 109 7.95 0.29 3.99
CA SER A 109 7.14 0.32 2.77
C SER A 109 7.74 1.31 1.77
N THR A 110 8.26 0.74 0.69
CA THR A 110 8.93 1.46 -0.42
C THR A 110 8.30 1.08 -1.76
N LEU A 111 8.90 1.53 -2.85
CA LEU A 111 8.49 1.23 -4.22
C LEU A 111 9.71 1.22 -5.15
N PRO A 112 9.61 0.63 -6.37
CA PRO A 112 10.71 0.60 -7.32
C PRO A 112 11.23 1.99 -7.72
N ASN A 113 12.54 2.12 -7.96
CA ASN A 113 13.12 3.33 -8.52
C ASN A 113 12.85 3.39 -10.02
N VAL A 114 11.82 4.15 -10.40
CA VAL A 114 11.38 4.25 -11.81
C VAL A 114 12.42 4.96 -12.66
N LYS A 115 13.00 6.07 -12.18
CA LYS A 115 14.04 6.80 -12.90
C LYS A 115 15.24 5.90 -13.22
N LYS A 116 15.67 5.09 -12.26
CA LYS A 116 16.79 4.16 -12.45
C LYS A 116 16.45 3.05 -13.45
N VAL A 117 15.30 2.40 -13.30
CA VAL A 117 14.86 1.30 -14.16
C VAL A 117 14.64 1.78 -15.59
N THR A 118 14.04 2.94 -15.78
CA THR A 118 13.72 3.50 -17.10
C THR A 118 14.84 4.37 -17.69
N ARG A 119 15.96 4.52 -16.99
CA ARG A 119 17.08 5.41 -17.37
C ARG A 119 16.60 6.87 -17.58
N GLY A 120 15.67 7.30 -16.76
CA GLY A 120 15.10 8.65 -16.82
C GLY A 120 13.98 8.85 -17.85
N ALA A 121 13.53 7.80 -18.55
CA ALA A 121 12.46 7.92 -19.55
C ALA A 121 11.07 8.18 -18.95
N LEU A 122 10.85 7.78 -17.69
CA LEU A 122 9.61 8.03 -16.96
C LEU A 122 9.93 8.71 -15.61
N ASP A 123 9.04 9.60 -15.18
CA ASP A 123 9.07 10.24 -13.86
C ASP A 123 7.81 9.86 -13.10
N VAL A 124 7.99 9.11 -12.01
CA VAL A 124 6.91 8.68 -11.11
C VAL A 124 7.26 9.13 -9.68
N PRO A 125 7.02 10.41 -9.35
CA PRO A 125 7.48 11.02 -8.11
C PRO A 125 7.10 10.25 -6.84
N HIS A 126 5.89 9.68 -6.77
CA HIS A 126 5.47 8.92 -5.58
C HIS A 126 6.20 7.56 -5.45
N PHE A 127 6.71 6.97 -6.53
CA PHE A 127 7.60 5.80 -6.47
C PHE A 127 9.01 6.22 -6.12
N ASP A 128 9.55 7.20 -6.83
CA ASP A 128 10.95 7.61 -6.71
C ASP A 128 11.26 8.21 -5.33
N ALA A 129 10.30 8.90 -4.68
CA ALA A 129 10.45 9.36 -3.30
C ALA A 129 10.67 8.19 -2.33
N LYS A 130 9.88 7.13 -2.46
CA LYS A 130 9.99 5.90 -1.64
C LYS A 130 11.24 5.09 -1.96
N ALA A 131 11.61 4.99 -3.24
CA ALA A 131 12.83 4.32 -3.67
C ALA A 131 14.08 5.00 -3.09
N ARG A 132 14.12 6.33 -3.05
CA ARG A 132 15.20 7.08 -2.40
C ARG A 132 15.31 6.79 -0.91
N LEU A 133 14.19 6.56 -0.22
CA LEU A 133 14.20 6.16 1.20
C LEU A 133 14.78 4.75 1.37
N GLU A 134 14.47 3.83 0.47
CA GLU A 134 15.07 2.50 0.46
C GLU A 134 16.59 2.60 0.27
N GLU A 135 17.04 3.34 -0.75
CA GLU A 135 18.47 3.55 -1.02
C GLU A 135 19.20 4.20 0.17
N TYR A 136 18.56 5.18 0.81
CA TYR A 136 19.11 5.83 2.00
C TYR A 136 19.23 4.86 3.18
N SER A 137 18.19 4.10 3.46
CA SER A 137 18.16 3.10 4.53
C SER A 137 19.22 2.00 4.31
N ARG A 138 19.37 1.52 3.06
CA ARG A 138 20.42 0.56 2.68
C ARG A 138 21.82 1.15 2.85
N GLY A 139 22.01 2.42 2.49
CA GLY A 139 23.29 3.12 2.66
C GLY A 139 23.74 3.25 4.12
N LEU A 140 22.81 3.22 5.07
CA LEU A 140 23.08 3.21 6.52
C LEU A 140 23.30 1.81 7.09
N GLY A 141 23.14 0.73 6.30
CA GLY A 141 23.32 -0.65 6.75
C GLY A 141 22.29 -1.09 7.81
N LEU A 142 21.08 -0.56 7.76
CA LEU A 142 20.04 -0.91 8.74
C LEU A 142 19.58 -2.36 8.55
N PRO A 143 19.22 -3.07 9.64
CA PRO A 143 18.65 -4.42 9.56
C PRO A 143 17.21 -4.34 9.02
N ALA A 144 17.05 -4.13 7.71
CA ALA A 144 15.78 -3.78 7.10
C ALA A 144 15.28 -4.80 6.09
N THR A 145 13.95 -4.92 5.99
CA THR A 145 13.25 -5.52 4.86
C THR A 145 12.42 -4.44 4.19
N TYR A 146 12.43 -4.38 2.86
CA TYR A 146 11.68 -3.42 2.09
C TYR A 146 10.45 -4.10 1.47
N VAL A 147 9.28 -3.46 1.53
CA VAL A 147 8.08 -4.05 0.94
C VAL A 147 7.54 -3.18 -0.18
N HIS A 148 7.35 -3.80 -1.34
CA HIS A 148 6.73 -3.18 -2.52
C HIS A 148 5.29 -3.65 -2.64
N VAL A 149 4.37 -2.86 -2.11
CA VAL A 149 2.94 -3.21 -2.07
C VAL A 149 2.32 -2.98 -3.44
N ALA A 150 1.54 -3.95 -3.92
CA ALA A 150 0.80 -3.88 -5.17
C ALA A 150 -0.34 -2.84 -5.12
N PHE A 151 -1.00 -2.61 -6.26
CA PHE A 151 -2.17 -1.75 -6.37
C PHE A 151 -3.28 -2.25 -5.43
N TYR A 152 -3.93 -1.35 -4.67
CA TYR A 152 -4.96 -1.76 -3.72
C TYR A 152 -6.26 -2.14 -4.43
N CYS A 153 -6.84 -3.26 -4.05
CA CYS A 153 -8.19 -3.62 -4.49
C CYS A 153 -9.21 -2.52 -4.16
N GLU A 154 -9.04 -1.84 -3.03
CA GLU A 154 -9.87 -0.72 -2.55
C GLU A 154 -9.85 0.48 -3.50
N ASN A 155 -8.87 0.60 -4.40
CA ASN A 155 -8.86 1.65 -5.42
C ASN A 155 -10.04 1.54 -6.38
N PHE A 156 -10.57 0.32 -6.62
CA PHE A 156 -11.80 0.14 -7.38
C PHE A 156 -13.07 0.60 -6.66
N LEU A 157 -12.97 0.94 -5.37
CA LEU A 157 -14.05 1.56 -4.60
C LEU A 157 -13.89 3.09 -4.49
N THR A 158 -12.70 3.63 -4.76
CA THR A 158 -12.37 5.02 -4.43
C THR A 158 -11.81 5.82 -5.60
N PHE A 159 -10.60 5.49 -6.07
CA PHE A 159 -9.91 6.29 -7.10
C PHE A 159 -10.29 5.90 -8.52
N PHE A 160 -10.59 4.63 -8.76
CA PHE A 160 -10.90 4.07 -10.08
C PHE A 160 -12.19 3.25 -10.08
N PRO A 161 -13.30 3.75 -9.48
CA PRO A 161 -14.56 3.04 -9.50
C PRO A 161 -15.10 2.96 -10.94
N PRO A 162 -15.75 1.86 -11.32
CA PRO A 162 -16.41 1.79 -12.61
C PRO A 162 -17.47 2.89 -12.77
N ARG A 163 -17.44 3.60 -13.88
CA ARG A 163 -18.38 4.67 -14.22
C ARG A 163 -19.47 4.13 -15.13
N ARG A 164 -20.70 4.60 -14.95
CA ARG A 164 -21.84 4.20 -15.79
C ARG A 164 -21.77 4.88 -17.14
N LEU A 165 -22.03 4.14 -18.22
CA LEU A 165 -22.19 4.62 -19.58
C LEU A 165 -23.68 4.86 -19.90
N GLU A 166 -23.95 5.52 -21.04
CA GLU A 166 -25.32 5.84 -21.49
C GLU A 166 -26.20 4.60 -21.72
N ASP A 167 -25.61 3.49 -22.19
CA ASP A 167 -26.28 2.21 -22.40
C ASP A 167 -26.58 1.43 -21.10
N GLY A 168 -26.17 1.99 -19.93
CA GLY A 168 -26.36 1.40 -18.62
C GLY A 168 -25.29 0.40 -18.19
N SER A 169 -24.32 0.11 -19.05
CA SER A 169 -23.11 -0.64 -18.69
C SER A 169 -22.13 0.20 -17.84
N PHE A 170 -21.06 -0.42 -17.37
CA PHE A 170 -20.03 0.26 -16.58
C PHE A 170 -18.65 0.05 -17.19
N VAL A 171 -17.76 1.02 -17.00
CA VAL A 171 -16.38 0.94 -17.44
C VAL A 171 -15.43 1.54 -16.38
N PHE A 172 -14.29 0.89 -16.16
CA PHE A 172 -13.15 1.52 -15.52
C PHE A 172 -11.99 1.63 -16.52
N ALA A 173 -11.19 2.70 -16.42
CA ALA A 173 -10.26 3.04 -17.48
C ALA A 173 -8.97 3.65 -16.95
N PHE A 174 -7.83 3.09 -17.36
CA PHE A 174 -6.48 3.60 -17.10
C PHE A 174 -5.43 2.95 -18.02
N PRO A 175 -4.15 3.43 -18.05
CA PRO A 175 -3.16 3.03 -19.08
C PRO A 175 -2.47 1.68 -18.81
N GLN A 176 -3.17 0.61 -18.37
CA GLN A 176 -2.54 -0.69 -18.09
C GLN A 176 -2.41 -1.59 -19.33
N GLY A 177 -3.27 -1.41 -20.32
CA GLY A 177 -3.29 -2.28 -21.52
C GLY A 177 -3.71 -3.71 -21.16
N ASP A 178 -3.09 -4.67 -21.84
CA ASP A 178 -3.28 -6.11 -21.68
C ASP A 178 -2.32 -6.75 -20.66
N THR A 179 -1.37 -5.96 -20.15
CA THR A 179 -0.41 -6.43 -19.13
C THR A 179 -1.12 -6.63 -17.77
N PRO A 180 -0.85 -7.73 -17.07
CA PRO A 180 -1.40 -7.95 -15.74
C PRO A 180 -1.17 -6.76 -14.80
N LEU A 181 -2.18 -6.47 -13.99
CA LEU A 181 -2.12 -5.52 -12.88
C LEU A 181 -2.11 -6.31 -11.57
N ALA A 182 -0.98 -6.31 -10.90
CA ALA A 182 -0.90 -6.90 -9.57
C ALA A 182 -1.72 -6.08 -8.57
N VAL A 183 -2.58 -6.74 -7.80
CA VAL A 183 -3.44 -6.12 -6.78
C VAL A 183 -3.28 -6.80 -5.41
N VAL A 184 -3.66 -6.10 -4.35
CA VAL A 184 -3.72 -6.65 -2.99
C VAL A 184 -4.85 -5.99 -2.20
N ALA A 185 -5.56 -6.77 -1.38
CA ALA A 185 -6.47 -6.21 -0.37
C ALA A 185 -5.66 -5.52 0.74
N VAL A 186 -6.03 -4.30 1.10
CA VAL A 186 -5.33 -3.53 2.15
C VAL A 186 -5.25 -4.31 3.46
N GLU A 187 -6.33 -4.99 3.83
CA GLU A 187 -6.39 -5.78 5.06
C GLU A 187 -5.35 -6.91 5.11
N ASP A 188 -4.93 -7.46 3.97
CA ASP A 188 -4.03 -8.60 3.90
C ASP A 188 -2.54 -8.22 3.98
N ILE A 189 -2.21 -6.94 3.75
CA ILE A 189 -0.84 -6.41 3.82
C ILE A 189 -0.21 -6.73 5.18
N GLY A 190 -0.98 -6.53 6.25
CA GLY A 190 -0.52 -6.75 7.61
C GLY A 190 -0.13 -8.20 7.91
N GLY A 191 -0.80 -9.17 7.28
CA GLY A 191 -0.49 -10.59 7.44
C GLY A 191 0.91 -10.93 6.93
N VAL A 192 1.28 -10.41 5.74
CA VAL A 192 2.63 -10.57 5.19
C VAL A 192 3.67 -9.87 6.06
N VAL A 193 3.41 -8.61 6.46
CA VAL A 193 4.34 -7.84 7.31
C VAL A 193 4.54 -8.48 8.67
N ALA A 194 3.49 -9.02 9.30
CA ALA A 194 3.61 -9.76 10.56
C ALA A 194 4.51 -10.99 10.41
N ALA A 195 4.38 -11.74 9.32
CA ALA A 195 5.26 -12.88 9.02
C ALA A 195 6.72 -12.45 8.81
N LEU A 196 6.97 -11.27 8.22
CA LEU A 196 8.33 -10.72 8.07
C LEU A 196 8.96 -10.42 9.44
N PHE A 197 8.21 -9.88 10.41
CA PHE A 197 8.72 -9.68 11.77
C PHE A 197 9.04 -11.00 12.47
N ASP A 198 8.25 -12.05 12.25
CA ASP A 198 8.52 -13.38 12.82
C ASP A 198 9.76 -14.04 12.19
N ARG A 199 10.09 -13.70 10.95
CA ARG A 199 11.18 -14.27 10.15
C ARG A 199 12.29 -13.24 9.83
N ALA A 200 12.52 -12.28 10.73
CA ALA A 200 13.40 -11.13 10.52
C ALA A 200 14.77 -11.50 9.93
N ARG A 201 15.45 -12.53 10.50
CA ARG A 201 16.78 -12.94 10.04
C ARG A 201 16.82 -13.45 8.59
N GLU A 202 15.73 -14.05 8.11
CA GLU A 202 15.62 -14.62 6.77
C GLU A 202 15.35 -13.52 5.72
N TYR A 203 14.65 -12.45 6.14
CA TYR A 203 14.18 -11.41 5.24
C TYR A 203 14.99 -10.09 5.33
N GLN A 204 15.96 -10.02 6.23
CA GLN A 204 16.86 -8.87 6.30
C GLN A 204 17.54 -8.64 4.95
N ASP A 205 17.68 -7.36 4.57
CA ASP A 205 18.26 -6.86 3.31
C ASP A 205 17.52 -7.27 2.02
N ARG A 206 16.36 -7.89 2.16
CA ARG A 206 15.53 -8.29 1.01
C ARG A 206 14.47 -7.22 0.69
N THR A 207 14.08 -7.19 -0.59
CA THR A 207 12.85 -6.54 -1.06
C THR A 207 11.80 -7.62 -1.32
N VAL A 208 10.61 -7.46 -0.75
CA VAL A 208 9.50 -8.40 -0.84
C VAL A 208 8.31 -7.70 -1.49
N GLY A 209 7.78 -8.29 -2.55
CA GLY A 209 6.53 -7.83 -3.16
C GLY A 209 5.32 -8.33 -2.36
N ILE A 210 4.36 -7.45 -2.05
CA ILE A 210 3.10 -7.86 -1.42
C ILE A 210 2.00 -7.83 -2.47
N VAL A 211 1.56 -9.03 -2.88
CA VAL A 211 0.62 -9.25 -3.99
C VAL A 211 -0.42 -10.29 -3.60
N GLY A 212 -1.70 -9.96 -3.78
CA GLY A 212 -2.84 -10.87 -3.57
C GLY A 212 -3.31 -11.56 -4.85
N ASP A 213 -3.25 -10.83 -5.98
CA ASP A 213 -3.59 -11.35 -7.31
C ASP A 213 -2.76 -10.64 -8.40
N ASP A 214 -2.61 -11.27 -9.58
CA ASP A 214 -1.85 -10.74 -10.72
C ASP A 214 -2.50 -11.18 -12.03
N GLN A 215 -3.51 -10.42 -12.49
CA GLN A 215 -4.36 -10.74 -13.64
C GLN A 215 -4.50 -9.54 -14.60
N PRO A 216 -4.81 -9.77 -15.88
CA PRO A 216 -5.24 -8.72 -16.79
C PRO A 216 -6.49 -7.98 -16.28
N CYS A 217 -6.59 -6.69 -16.58
CA CYS A 217 -7.72 -5.87 -16.14
C CYS A 217 -9.09 -6.37 -16.65
N ASP A 218 -9.12 -7.01 -17.83
CA ASP A 218 -10.35 -7.64 -18.36
C ASP A 218 -10.82 -8.80 -17.46
N THR A 219 -9.90 -9.55 -16.84
CA THR A 219 -10.25 -10.60 -15.87
C THR A 219 -10.89 -10.00 -14.62
N TYR A 220 -10.39 -8.86 -14.14
CA TYR A 220 -11.03 -8.15 -13.03
C TYR A 220 -12.40 -7.62 -13.41
N ALA A 221 -12.56 -7.07 -14.62
CA ALA A 221 -13.84 -6.62 -15.15
C ALA A 221 -14.87 -7.77 -15.23
N ALA A 222 -14.45 -8.92 -15.74
CA ALA A 222 -15.29 -10.13 -15.81
C ALA A 222 -15.71 -10.61 -14.40
N THR A 223 -14.80 -10.59 -13.44
CA THR A 223 -15.06 -10.92 -12.02
C THR A 223 -16.08 -9.94 -11.41
N MET A 224 -15.88 -8.64 -11.63
CA MET A 224 -16.84 -7.60 -11.20
C MET A 224 -18.22 -7.82 -11.81
N SER A 225 -18.28 -8.14 -13.11
CA SER A 225 -19.53 -8.39 -13.83
C SER A 225 -20.28 -9.60 -13.26
N ARG A 226 -19.57 -10.70 -13.04
CA ARG A 226 -20.12 -11.95 -12.51
C ARG A 226 -20.69 -11.76 -11.10
N ILE A 227 -19.96 -11.09 -10.20
CA ILE A 227 -20.38 -10.91 -8.80
C ILE A 227 -21.53 -9.92 -8.70
N THR A 228 -21.50 -8.83 -9.49
CA THR A 228 -22.52 -7.77 -9.38
C THR A 228 -23.74 -8.00 -10.26
N GLY A 229 -23.67 -8.88 -11.27
CA GLY A 229 -24.72 -9.02 -12.29
C GLY A 229 -24.87 -7.78 -13.19
N ARG A 230 -23.87 -6.89 -13.22
CA ARG A 230 -23.82 -5.71 -14.08
C ARG A 230 -22.74 -5.90 -15.12
N HIS A 231 -22.96 -5.46 -16.35
CA HIS A 231 -21.89 -5.47 -17.36
C HIS A 231 -20.85 -4.40 -17.02
N ILE A 232 -19.64 -4.84 -16.70
CA ILE A 232 -18.49 -3.98 -16.37
C ILE A 232 -17.36 -4.37 -17.31
N ALA A 233 -16.77 -3.37 -17.97
CA ALA A 233 -15.64 -3.56 -18.88
C ALA A 233 -14.42 -2.78 -18.40
N TYR A 234 -13.24 -3.21 -18.80
CA TYR A 234 -12.02 -2.41 -18.73
C TYR A 234 -11.81 -1.71 -20.07
N GLN A 235 -11.34 -0.47 -20.03
CA GLN A 235 -10.91 0.28 -21.21
C GLN A 235 -9.49 0.77 -21.05
N HIS A 236 -8.60 0.37 -21.94
CA HIS A 236 -7.29 0.96 -22.02
C HIS A 236 -7.38 2.41 -22.47
N VAL A 237 -6.76 3.31 -21.70
CA VAL A 237 -6.61 4.73 -22.08
C VAL A 237 -5.13 4.95 -22.38
N PRO A 238 -4.77 5.55 -23.54
CA PRO A 238 -3.37 5.92 -23.81
C PRO A 238 -2.80 6.80 -22.69
N ARG A 239 -1.53 6.62 -22.37
CA ARG A 239 -0.84 7.36 -21.30
C ARG A 239 -1.06 8.87 -21.41
N GLU A 240 -0.89 9.42 -22.63
CA GLU A 240 -1.01 10.85 -22.91
C GLU A 240 -2.43 11.37 -22.65
N ALA A 241 -3.43 10.58 -23.07
CA ALA A 241 -4.84 10.91 -22.84
C ALA A 241 -5.19 10.91 -21.34
N PHE A 242 -4.65 9.94 -20.58
CA PHE A 242 -4.85 9.87 -19.14
C PHE A 242 -4.17 11.03 -18.42
N ALA A 243 -2.93 11.38 -18.79
CA ALA A 243 -2.20 12.52 -18.23
C ALA A 243 -2.93 13.85 -18.50
N ALA A 244 -3.58 13.98 -19.68
CA ALA A 244 -4.34 15.16 -20.09
C ALA A 244 -5.67 15.35 -19.31
N LEU A 245 -6.10 14.40 -18.46
CA LEU A 245 -7.28 14.56 -17.60
C LEU A 245 -7.11 15.69 -16.57
N GLY A 246 -5.88 16.12 -16.28
CA GLY A 246 -5.55 17.34 -15.55
C GLY A 246 -5.89 17.35 -14.05
N PHE A 247 -6.30 16.24 -13.45
CA PHE A 247 -6.47 16.16 -12.00
C PHE A 247 -5.09 16.08 -11.31
N PRO A 248 -4.97 16.54 -10.06
CA PRO A 248 -3.69 16.47 -9.34
C PRO A 248 -3.10 15.07 -9.30
N GLY A 249 -1.90 14.88 -9.85
CA GLY A 249 -1.23 13.58 -9.95
C GLY A 249 -1.57 12.75 -11.19
N ALA A 250 -2.36 13.28 -12.14
CA ALA A 250 -2.73 12.54 -13.37
C ALA A 250 -1.52 12.06 -14.17
N GLU A 251 -0.49 12.89 -14.34
CA GLU A 251 0.73 12.52 -15.05
C GLU A 251 1.55 11.47 -14.29
N ASP A 252 1.68 11.63 -12.97
CA ASP A 252 2.37 10.66 -12.10
C ASP A 252 1.70 9.28 -12.20
N LEU A 253 0.37 9.22 -12.10
CA LEU A 253 -0.39 7.97 -12.25
C LEU A 253 -0.33 7.40 -13.66
N ALA A 254 -0.38 8.26 -14.71
CA ALA A 254 -0.22 7.82 -16.09
C ALA A 254 1.14 7.13 -16.32
N ASN A 255 2.20 7.75 -15.80
CA ASN A 255 3.56 7.21 -15.85
C ASN A 255 3.70 5.94 -15.03
N MET A 256 3.06 5.85 -13.85
CA MET A 256 3.03 4.65 -13.02
C MET A 256 2.43 3.45 -13.77
N PHE A 257 1.27 3.62 -14.39
CA PHE A 257 0.64 2.54 -15.17
C PHE A 257 1.49 2.16 -16.38
N ASP A 258 2.06 3.13 -17.12
CA ASP A 258 2.95 2.85 -18.24
C ASP A 258 4.25 2.14 -17.78
N PHE A 259 4.80 2.51 -16.62
CA PHE A 259 5.90 1.80 -15.99
C PHE A 259 5.53 0.35 -15.67
N ASN A 260 4.40 0.12 -15.00
CA ASN A 260 3.94 -1.22 -14.67
C ASN A 260 3.75 -2.05 -15.94
N ARG A 261 3.06 -1.50 -16.94
CA ARG A 261 2.80 -2.16 -18.23
C ARG A 261 4.07 -2.59 -18.96
N ARG A 262 5.12 -1.75 -18.98
CA ARG A 262 6.32 -1.96 -19.81
C ARG A 262 7.45 -2.64 -19.07
N PHE A 263 7.57 -2.46 -17.77
CA PHE A 263 8.75 -2.88 -17.01
C PHE A 263 8.43 -3.90 -15.92
N ILE A 264 7.15 -4.12 -15.59
CA ILE A 264 6.70 -5.11 -14.62
C ILE A 264 5.62 -5.99 -15.25
N PRO A 265 5.99 -6.87 -16.21
CA PRO A 265 5.01 -7.63 -16.99
C PRO A 265 4.26 -8.69 -16.17
N SER A 266 4.76 -9.06 -15.01
CA SER A 266 4.11 -9.99 -14.07
C SER A 266 4.74 -9.90 -12.69
N ARG A 267 3.93 -10.12 -11.66
CA ARG A 267 4.35 -10.24 -10.26
C ARG A 267 3.99 -11.60 -9.65
N ARG A 268 3.91 -12.63 -10.46
CA ARG A 268 3.56 -14.01 -10.01
C ARG A 268 4.55 -14.59 -9.00
N THR A 269 5.83 -14.24 -9.10
CA THR A 269 6.84 -14.64 -8.10
C THR A 269 6.52 -14.02 -6.75
N ASP A 270 6.22 -12.71 -6.73
CA ASP A 270 5.82 -11.98 -5.53
C ASP A 270 4.51 -12.55 -4.93
N LEU A 271 3.56 -12.90 -5.80
CA LEU A 271 2.31 -13.55 -5.39
C LEU A 271 2.56 -14.89 -4.70
N GLY A 272 3.47 -15.70 -5.24
CA GLY A 272 3.90 -16.97 -4.65
C GLY A 272 4.53 -16.76 -3.26
N GLU A 273 5.44 -15.79 -3.12
CA GLU A 273 6.08 -15.47 -1.86
C GLU A 273 5.08 -14.88 -0.85
N SER A 274 4.17 -14.00 -1.28
CA SER A 274 3.11 -13.46 -0.42
C SER A 274 2.22 -14.56 0.16
N ARG A 275 1.83 -15.54 -0.65
CA ARG A 275 1.04 -16.71 -0.21
C ARG A 275 1.79 -17.61 0.75
N MET A 276 3.09 -17.76 0.56
CA MET A 276 3.94 -18.53 1.48
C MET A 276 4.07 -17.82 2.83
N LEU A 277 4.22 -16.49 2.84
CA LEU A 277 4.31 -15.68 4.06
C LEU A 277 2.98 -15.59 4.80
N TYR A 278 1.90 -15.39 4.06
CA TYR A 278 0.55 -15.28 4.60
C TYR A 278 -0.45 -16.09 3.74
N PRO A 279 -0.70 -17.36 4.07
CA PRO A 279 -1.64 -18.20 3.33
C PRO A 279 -3.07 -17.68 3.27
N GLY A 280 -3.45 -16.78 4.19
CA GLY A 280 -4.75 -16.12 4.22
C GLY A 280 -4.90 -14.96 3.24
N ILE A 281 -3.87 -14.62 2.44
CA ILE A 281 -3.94 -13.53 1.48
C ILE A 281 -4.99 -13.84 0.40
N ARG A 282 -5.91 -12.90 0.18
CA ARG A 282 -7.03 -13.07 -0.75
C ARG A 282 -6.66 -12.65 -2.16
N GLY A 283 -7.11 -13.45 -3.15
CA GLY A 283 -7.22 -12.98 -4.53
C GLY A 283 -8.38 -11.98 -4.71
N PHE A 284 -8.42 -11.32 -5.85
CA PHE A 284 -9.41 -10.29 -6.15
C PHE A 284 -10.87 -10.80 -6.06
N ASP A 285 -11.13 -12.02 -6.50
CA ASP A 285 -12.46 -12.65 -6.41
C ASP A 285 -12.97 -12.74 -4.96
N ALA A 286 -12.15 -13.30 -4.08
CA ALA A 286 -12.50 -13.44 -2.67
C ALA A 286 -12.66 -12.08 -1.96
N TRP A 287 -11.77 -11.12 -2.28
CA TRP A 287 -11.89 -9.76 -1.77
C TRP A 287 -13.18 -9.08 -2.22
N LEU A 288 -13.50 -9.15 -3.53
CA LEU A 288 -14.69 -8.52 -4.08
C LEU A 288 -15.98 -9.16 -3.54
N THR A 289 -16.01 -10.49 -3.39
CA THR A 289 -17.13 -11.21 -2.78
C THR A 289 -17.39 -10.71 -1.36
N ALA A 290 -16.35 -10.54 -0.55
CA ALA A 290 -16.46 -9.99 0.82
C ALA A 290 -16.86 -8.51 0.84
N ASN A 291 -16.64 -7.76 -0.23
CA ASN A 291 -16.95 -6.33 -0.36
C ASN A 291 -18.11 -6.05 -1.33
N GLU A 292 -18.88 -7.05 -1.73
CA GLU A 292 -19.91 -6.93 -2.76
C GLU A 292 -20.91 -5.80 -2.48
N LEU A 293 -21.43 -5.71 -1.25
CA LEU A 293 -22.39 -4.67 -0.89
C LEU A 293 -21.82 -3.26 -1.02
N ARG A 294 -20.55 -3.06 -0.61
CA ARG A 294 -19.84 -1.78 -0.77
C ARG A 294 -19.64 -1.46 -2.25
N PHE A 295 -19.26 -2.45 -3.04
CA PHE A 295 -19.02 -2.26 -4.47
C PHE A 295 -20.31 -1.93 -5.22
N ARG A 296 -21.42 -2.62 -4.92
CA ARG A 296 -22.75 -2.29 -5.46
C ARG A 296 -23.20 -0.87 -5.09
N SER A 297 -22.93 -0.43 -3.86
CA SER A 297 -23.21 0.96 -3.44
C SER A 297 -22.44 1.98 -4.28
N VAL A 298 -21.16 1.72 -4.58
CA VAL A 298 -20.34 2.57 -5.46
C VAL A 298 -20.91 2.63 -6.89
N LEU A 299 -21.30 1.48 -7.46
CA LEU A 299 -21.94 1.45 -8.79
C LEU A 299 -23.26 2.24 -8.81
N SER A 300 -24.05 2.16 -7.74
CA SER A 300 -25.31 2.90 -7.63
C SER A 300 -25.09 4.41 -7.51
N ALA A 301 -24.09 4.86 -6.73
CA ALA A 301 -23.74 6.26 -6.62
C ALA A 301 -23.25 6.86 -7.95
N ASN A 302 -22.45 6.11 -8.70
CA ASN A 302 -21.96 6.52 -10.03
C ASN A 302 -23.05 6.49 -11.12
N ALA A 303 -24.18 5.85 -10.86
CA ALA A 303 -25.35 5.88 -11.76
C ALA A 303 -26.08 7.23 -11.73
N GLY A 304 -25.96 8.02 -10.65
CA GLY A 304 -26.58 9.34 -10.50
C GLY A 304 -25.72 10.53 -11.01
N ALA A 305 -24.43 10.31 -11.25
CA ALA A 305 -23.49 11.38 -11.62
C ALA A 305 -23.40 11.65 -13.15
N GLY A 306 -24.20 10.96 -13.96
CA GLY A 306 -24.16 11.01 -15.43
C GLY A 306 -25.12 12.01 -16.10
N THR A 307 -25.69 12.99 -15.38
CA THR A 307 -26.61 14.01 -15.92
C THR A 307 -26.28 15.43 -15.41
N ALA A 308 -25.02 15.81 -15.41
CA ALA A 308 -24.65 17.22 -15.21
C ALA A 308 -23.47 17.58 -16.13
#